data_96b0800db3e630ad02f35c39c1c70df9
#
_entry.id   96b0800db3e630ad02f35c39c1c70df9
#
_cell.length_a   1.000
_cell.length_b   1.000
_cell.length_c   1.000
_cell.angle_alpha   90.00
_cell.angle_beta   90.00
_cell.angle_gamma   90.00
#
_symmetry.space_group_name_H-M   'P 1'
#
loop_
_entity.id
_entity.type
_entity.pdbx_description
1 polymer ?
#
loop_
_entity_poly.entity_id
_entity_poly.type
_entity_poly.pdbx_seq_one_letter_code
_entity_poly.pdbx_strand_id
1 'polypeptide(L)'
;MNIIKKLLFIIPAAGMLAVSCTDVEKTEVDHIGGYNTMNNAESEAYYENLRNYKKTGENHARPVAFGWFSDWNPTGTQRRGYLSSIPDSMDIVSMWSGAPNRYEITPEQKADKEFVQKVKGVKLMEVSLISHVGKGRTPAYIYEDIYKKAEAENWPDSKLSQEIKFARWDFWGFKSHDFSNKEELDAAIKNYAKALCDSLFTSEWDGFDIDWELGSGTNDHDGTLDNRTIVVLIKEMGKYIGPASDPEKKGHKLLCVDGSVGSLMGTVDEYIDYWIVQNYGRDWYSFSDAAAAPEKIIITENFEAYALTGGNLLEQARLMPEKGYKGGVGAYRFQKDYDNAPDYKYMRKAIQINQQVFQKRMKEQTGENKE
;
A
#
# COMPACT_ATOMS: atom_id res chain seq x y z
N MET A 1 -27.20 -86.17 -21.91
CA MET A 1 -28.39 -86.14 -21.04
C MET A 1 -28.34 -84.77 -20.36
N ASN A 2 -29.40 -84.05 -20.47
CA ASN A 2 -29.73 -82.73 -19.92
C ASN A 2 -29.25 -81.51 -20.68
N ILE A 3 -30.18 -81.06 -21.41
CA ILE A 3 -30.35 -79.83 -22.16
C ILE A 3 -30.62 -78.69 -21.17
N ILE A 4 -29.82 -77.65 -21.18
CA ILE A 4 -30.14 -76.41 -20.51
C ILE A 4 -30.49 -75.38 -21.58
N LYS A 5 -31.75 -74.98 -21.58
CA LYS A 5 -32.36 -74.00 -22.46
C LYS A 5 -31.70 -72.61 -22.19
N LYS A 6 -31.14 -71.98 -23.22
CA LYS A 6 -30.80 -70.54 -23.20
C LYS A 6 -32.09 -69.75 -23.34
N LEU A 7 -32.50 -69.04 -22.31
CA LEU A 7 -33.49 -67.97 -22.42
C LEU A 7 -32.75 -66.68 -22.87
N LEU A 8 -33.05 -66.23 -24.06
CA LEU A 8 -32.66 -64.86 -24.51
C LEU A 8 -33.68 -63.90 -23.87
N PHE A 9 -33.18 -63.05 -22.99
CA PHE A 9 -33.89 -61.86 -22.58
C PHE A 9 -33.49 -60.74 -23.54
N ILE A 10 -34.39 -60.32 -24.38
CA ILE A 10 -34.33 -59.10 -25.16
C ILE A 10 -34.73 -57.95 -24.21
N ILE A 11 -33.78 -57.17 -23.77
CA ILE A 11 -34.02 -55.91 -23.07
C ILE A 11 -34.20 -54.85 -24.14
N PRO A 12 -35.34 -54.15 -24.20
CA PRO A 12 -35.44 -52.99 -25.10
C PRO A 12 -34.50 -51.90 -24.57
N ALA A 13 -33.58 -51.48 -25.38
CA ALA A 13 -32.79 -50.30 -25.14
C ALA A 13 -33.73 -49.08 -25.14
N ALA A 14 -34.26 -48.72 -23.97
CA ALA A 14 -34.82 -47.42 -23.75
C ALA A 14 -33.64 -46.45 -23.77
N GLY A 15 -33.50 -45.68 -24.82
CA GLY A 15 -32.57 -44.59 -24.93
C GLY A 15 -32.86 -43.57 -23.82
N MET A 16 -32.12 -43.64 -22.73
CA MET A 16 -31.94 -42.47 -21.88
C MET A 16 -31.11 -41.49 -22.68
N LEU A 17 -31.78 -40.56 -23.33
CA LEU A 17 -31.19 -39.28 -23.66
C LEU A 17 -30.80 -38.68 -22.29
N ALA A 18 -29.54 -38.85 -21.92
CA ALA A 18 -28.93 -38.01 -20.93
C ALA A 18 -28.96 -36.61 -21.55
N VAL A 19 -29.94 -35.84 -21.16
CA VAL A 19 -29.87 -34.38 -21.31
C VAL A 19 -28.74 -34.00 -20.37
N SER A 20 -27.54 -33.98 -20.91
CA SER A 20 -26.41 -33.31 -20.28
C SER A 20 -26.85 -31.87 -20.16
N CYS A 21 -27.12 -31.43 -18.96
CA CYS A 21 -27.18 -30.01 -18.67
C CYS A 21 -25.80 -29.45 -18.89
N THR A 22 -25.52 -29.02 -20.09
CA THR A 22 -24.31 -28.35 -20.50
C THR A 22 -24.56 -26.87 -20.67
N ASP A 23 -25.41 -26.31 -19.81
CA ASP A 23 -25.59 -24.86 -19.72
C ASP A 23 -24.75 -24.22 -18.60
N VAL A 24 -23.69 -24.91 -18.20
CA VAL A 24 -22.73 -24.36 -17.21
C VAL A 24 -21.76 -23.37 -17.85
N GLU A 25 -21.78 -23.34 -19.14
CA GLU A 25 -20.60 -23.07 -19.88
C GLU A 25 -20.27 -21.66 -20.19
N LYS A 26 -21.22 -20.89 -20.57
CA LYS A 26 -20.89 -19.61 -21.22
C LYS A 26 -20.66 -18.43 -20.27
N THR A 27 -21.37 -18.45 -19.15
CA THR A 27 -21.28 -17.34 -18.19
C THR A 27 -19.98 -17.32 -17.42
N GLU A 28 -19.42 -18.47 -17.11
CA GLU A 28 -18.17 -18.55 -16.37
C GLU A 28 -16.95 -18.29 -17.24
N VAL A 29 -16.99 -18.73 -18.49
CA VAL A 29 -15.90 -18.49 -19.46
C VAL A 29 -15.79 -17.02 -19.85
N ASP A 30 -16.91 -16.33 -19.99
CA ASP A 30 -16.93 -14.89 -20.29
C ASP A 30 -16.38 -14.08 -19.12
N HIS A 31 -16.60 -14.50 -17.87
CA HIS A 31 -16.00 -13.87 -16.71
C HIS A 31 -14.49 -14.14 -16.58
N ILE A 32 -14.03 -15.32 -16.93
CA ILE A 32 -12.61 -15.66 -16.94
C ILE A 32 -11.88 -14.87 -18.04
N GLY A 33 -12.52 -14.66 -19.20
CA GLY A 33 -11.99 -13.83 -20.26
C GLY A 33 -11.76 -12.37 -19.85
N GLY A 34 -12.65 -11.81 -19.02
CA GLY A 34 -12.54 -10.44 -18.50
C GLY A 34 -11.34 -10.20 -17.58
N TYR A 35 -10.79 -11.25 -16.99
CA TYR A 35 -9.63 -11.13 -16.10
C TYR A 35 -8.29 -11.31 -16.81
N ASN A 36 -8.30 -11.66 -18.07
CA ASN A 36 -7.15 -12.35 -18.63
C ASN A 36 -6.19 -11.50 -19.39
N THR A 37 -6.50 -10.26 -19.68
CA THR A 37 -5.55 -9.50 -20.48
C THR A 37 -5.77 -8.00 -20.30
N MET A 38 -4.68 -7.27 -20.31
CA MET A 38 -4.69 -5.86 -20.72
C MET A 38 -5.46 -5.65 -22.06
N ASN A 39 -5.81 -6.71 -22.78
CA ASN A 39 -6.56 -6.70 -24.03
C ASN A 39 -8.08 -6.67 -23.85
N ASN A 40 -8.60 -6.92 -22.64
CA ASN A 40 -9.99 -6.66 -22.26
C ASN A 40 -10.09 -5.36 -21.47
N ALA A 41 -9.25 -4.41 -21.80
CA ALA A 41 -9.32 -3.07 -21.26
C ALA A 41 -10.72 -2.50 -21.58
N GLU A 42 -11.30 -1.86 -20.57
CA GLU A 42 -12.47 -1.02 -20.75
C GLU A 42 -12.21 0.05 -21.81
N SER A 43 -13.24 0.74 -22.25
CA SER A 43 -13.07 1.81 -23.23
C SER A 43 -12.17 2.93 -22.69
N GLU A 44 -11.50 3.66 -23.59
CA GLU A 44 -10.72 4.85 -23.18
C GLU A 44 -11.58 5.87 -22.42
N ALA A 45 -12.84 6.04 -22.81
CA ALA A 45 -13.79 6.91 -22.09
C ALA A 45 -14.04 6.44 -20.66
N TYR A 46 -14.06 5.13 -20.40
CA TYR A 46 -14.15 4.58 -19.06
C TYR A 46 -12.92 4.97 -18.24
N TYR A 47 -11.71 4.75 -18.76
CA TYR A 47 -10.48 5.08 -18.03
C TYR A 47 -10.28 6.59 -17.87
N GLU A 48 -10.71 7.40 -18.81
CA GLU A 48 -10.72 8.86 -18.64
C GLU A 48 -11.62 9.28 -17.48
N ASN A 49 -12.84 8.75 -17.40
CA ASN A 49 -13.76 9.01 -16.29
C ASN A 49 -13.17 8.51 -14.96
N LEU A 50 -12.52 7.35 -14.96
CA LEU A 50 -11.85 6.80 -13.78
C LEU A 50 -10.71 7.71 -13.31
N ARG A 51 -9.84 8.17 -14.20
CA ARG A 51 -8.78 9.12 -13.88
C ARG A 51 -9.33 10.45 -13.36
N ASN A 52 -10.42 10.96 -13.95
CA ASN A 52 -11.07 12.18 -13.48
C ASN A 52 -11.67 11.99 -12.07
N TYR A 53 -12.28 10.85 -11.78
CA TYR A 53 -12.72 10.50 -10.43
C TYR A 53 -11.55 10.49 -9.45
N LYS A 54 -10.41 9.91 -9.80
CA LYS A 54 -9.24 9.85 -8.91
C LYS A 54 -8.63 11.21 -8.61
N LYS A 55 -8.61 12.14 -9.56
CA LYS A 55 -8.18 13.53 -9.32
C LYS A 55 -8.96 14.24 -8.21
N THR A 56 -10.23 13.89 -7.99
CA THR A 56 -11.00 14.45 -6.87
C THR A 56 -10.48 13.97 -5.51
N GLY A 57 -9.95 12.74 -5.43
CA GLY A 57 -9.25 12.23 -4.24
C GLY A 57 -7.90 12.91 -4.02
N GLU A 58 -7.10 13.06 -5.08
CA GLU A 58 -5.80 13.75 -5.03
C GLU A 58 -5.91 15.20 -4.51
N ASN A 59 -7.02 15.86 -4.83
CA ASN A 59 -7.30 17.23 -4.40
C ASN A 59 -8.03 17.30 -3.04
N HIS A 60 -8.07 16.22 -2.27
CA HIS A 60 -8.81 16.13 -1.00
C HIS A 60 -10.28 16.58 -1.11
N ALA A 61 -10.92 16.41 -2.28
CA ALA A 61 -12.33 16.75 -2.47
C ALA A 61 -13.28 15.60 -2.11
N ARG A 62 -12.75 14.44 -1.75
CA ARG A 62 -13.44 13.27 -1.24
C ARG A 62 -12.48 12.34 -0.49
N PRO A 63 -12.99 11.43 0.36
CA PRO A 63 -12.15 10.40 0.97
C PRO A 63 -11.61 9.42 -0.08
N VAL A 64 -10.37 8.96 0.13
CA VAL A 64 -9.67 8.03 -0.76
C VAL A 64 -9.80 6.58 -0.30
N ALA A 65 -9.55 5.66 -1.22
CA ALA A 65 -9.33 4.24 -0.96
C ALA A 65 -7.82 3.95 -0.96
N PHE A 66 -7.35 3.39 0.15
CA PHE A 66 -5.94 3.10 0.39
C PHE A 66 -5.70 1.61 0.65
N GLY A 67 -4.50 1.11 0.39
CA GLY A 67 -4.10 -0.21 0.86
C GLY A 67 -2.62 -0.50 0.69
N TRP A 68 -2.07 -1.31 1.62
CA TRP A 68 -0.74 -1.90 1.43
C TRP A 68 -0.87 -3.19 0.65
N PHE A 69 -0.11 -3.29 -0.44
CA PHE A 69 -0.08 -4.44 -1.33
C PHE A 69 1.22 -5.23 -1.13
N SER A 70 1.10 -6.53 -0.94
CA SER A 70 2.24 -7.46 -0.81
C SER A 70 2.22 -8.50 -1.92
N ASP A 71 3.31 -9.27 -1.99
CA ASP A 71 3.39 -10.44 -2.86
C ASP A 71 3.20 -10.09 -4.36
N TRP A 72 3.68 -8.91 -4.78
CA TRP A 72 3.57 -8.45 -6.16
C TRP A 72 4.32 -9.37 -7.12
N ASN A 73 3.57 -10.17 -7.83
CA ASN A 73 4.08 -11.12 -8.81
C ASN A 73 3.08 -11.26 -9.96
N PRO A 74 3.12 -10.37 -10.97
CA PRO A 74 2.17 -10.37 -12.07
C PRO A 74 2.52 -11.42 -13.13
N THR A 75 2.60 -12.69 -12.71
CA THR A 75 2.87 -13.83 -13.58
C THR A 75 1.84 -14.95 -13.38
N GLY A 76 1.59 -15.72 -14.43
CA GLY A 76 0.69 -16.86 -14.38
C GLY A 76 -0.80 -16.49 -14.31
N THR A 77 -1.62 -17.46 -13.94
CA THR A 77 -3.09 -17.37 -13.98
C THR A 77 -3.70 -16.81 -12.69
N GLN A 78 -2.98 -16.88 -11.57
CA GLN A 78 -3.46 -16.39 -10.27
C GLN A 78 -3.30 -14.88 -10.19
N ARG A 79 -4.40 -14.16 -10.25
CA ARG A 79 -4.41 -12.69 -10.37
C ARG A 79 -4.18 -11.94 -9.05
N ARG A 80 -4.20 -12.60 -7.89
CA ARG A 80 -3.98 -11.96 -6.58
C ARG A 80 -2.67 -11.15 -6.51
N GLY A 81 -1.62 -11.59 -7.21
CA GLY A 81 -0.32 -10.92 -7.25
C GLY A 81 -0.23 -9.77 -8.26
N TYR A 82 -1.31 -9.42 -8.96
CA TYR A 82 -1.32 -8.37 -9.98
C TYR A 82 -1.91 -7.07 -9.43
N LEU A 83 -1.21 -5.96 -9.62
CA LEU A 83 -1.78 -4.63 -9.36
C LEU A 83 -2.95 -4.32 -10.29
N SER A 84 -2.90 -4.79 -11.53
CA SER A 84 -4.00 -4.61 -12.50
C SER A 84 -5.31 -5.27 -12.08
N SER A 85 -5.29 -6.23 -11.14
CA SER A 85 -6.49 -6.90 -10.63
C SER A 85 -7.20 -6.18 -9.48
N ILE A 86 -6.57 -5.16 -8.87
CA ILE A 86 -7.18 -4.41 -7.77
C ILE A 86 -8.44 -3.67 -8.22
N PRO A 87 -9.38 -3.38 -7.28
CA PRO A 87 -10.58 -2.60 -7.63
C PRO A 87 -10.22 -1.28 -8.30
N ASP A 88 -10.90 -0.93 -9.38
CA ASP A 88 -10.63 0.29 -10.14
C ASP A 88 -10.77 1.55 -9.29
N SER A 89 -11.63 1.51 -8.28
CA SER A 89 -11.85 2.60 -7.34
C SER A 89 -10.76 2.76 -6.25
N MET A 90 -9.71 1.93 -6.25
CA MET A 90 -8.53 2.16 -5.41
C MET A 90 -7.78 3.40 -5.88
N ASP A 91 -7.48 4.30 -4.94
CA ASP A 91 -6.78 5.57 -5.23
C ASP A 91 -5.29 5.46 -4.99
N ILE A 92 -4.89 4.90 -3.86
CA ILE A 92 -3.50 4.85 -3.39
C ILE A 92 -3.15 3.43 -2.97
N VAL A 93 -2.03 2.94 -3.45
CA VAL A 93 -1.46 1.65 -3.05
C VAL A 93 -0.03 1.83 -2.59
N SER A 94 0.25 1.41 -1.37
CA SER A 94 1.58 1.39 -0.78
C SER A 94 2.19 -0.01 -0.92
N MET A 95 3.38 -0.11 -1.51
CA MET A 95 3.99 -1.38 -1.92
C MET A 95 4.75 -2.03 -0.77
N TRP A 96 4.04 -2.76 0.08
CA TRP A 96 4.61 -3.45 1.24
C TRP A 96 5.46 -4.65 0.83
N SER A 97 6.64 -4.78 1.43
CA SER A 97 7.61 -5.88 1.22
C SER A 97 8.07 -6.12 -0.23
N GLY A 98 7.95 -5.15 -1.08
CA GLY A 98 8.32 -5.34 -2.48
C GLY A 98 8.45 -4.07 -3.29
N ALA A 99 8.62 -2.93 -2.63
CA ALA A 99 8.95 -1.71 -3.36
C ALA A 99 10.31 -1.87 -4.01
N PRO A 100 10.35 -1.86 -5.31
CA PRO A 100 11.49 -2.33 -6.08
C PRO A 100 12.58 -1.26 -6.28
N ASN A 101 12.69 -0.31 -5.38
CA ASN A 101 13.86 0.58 -5.37
C ASN A 101 15.15 -0.13 -4.91
N ARG A 102 15.03 -1.39 -4.50
CA ARG A 102 16.16 -2.21 -4.04
C ARG A 102 16.62 -3.22 -5.07
N TYR A 103 15.86 -3.43 -6.15
CA TYR A 103 16.16 -4.38 -7.21
C TYR A 103 15.47 -3.99 -8.51
N GLU A 104 15.96 -4.50 -9.61
CA GLU A 104 15.33 -4.30 -10.90
C GLU A 104 13.97 -5.01 -10.95
N ILE A 105 12.97 -4.29 -11.43
CA ILE A 105 11.64 -4.86 -11.68
C ILE A 105 11.65 -5.64 -12.99
N THR A 106 10.89 -6.74 -13.02
CA THR A 106 10.73 -7.52 -14.25
C THR A 106 9.94 -6.76 -15.31
N PRO A 107 10.05 -7.14 -16.59
CA PRO A 107 9.21 -6.55 -17.65
C PRO A 107 7.71 -6.65 -17.35
N GLU A 108 7.25 -7.75 -16.75
CA GLU A 108 5.86 -7.97 -16.35
C GLU A 108 5.45 -7.02 -15.22
N GLN A 109 6.30 -6.85 -14.21
CA GLN A 109 6.07 -5.87 -13.14
C GLN A 109 6.04 -4.45 -13.69
N LYS A 110 6.92 -4.12 -14.61
CA LYS A 110 6.93 -2.81 -15.26
C LYS A 110 5.62 -2.54 -16.01
N ALA A 111 5.17 -3.50 -16.81
CA ALA A 111 3.92 -3.38 -17.56
C ALA A 111 2.70 -3.25 -16.64
N ASP A 112 2.63 -4.05 -15.55
CA ASP A 112 1.57 -4.01 -14.55
C ASP A 112 1.53 -2.67 -13.81
N LYS A 113 2.70 -2.16 -13.40
CA LYS A 113 2.86 -0.83 -12.79
C LYS A 113 2.39 0.29 -13.71
N GLU A 114 2.89 0.30 -14.95
CA GLU A 114 2.55 1.34 -15.93
C GLU A 114 1.06 1.35 -16.25
N PHE A 115 0.44 0.18 -16.38
CA PHE A 115 -1.00 0.09 -16.59
C PHE A 115 -1.78 0.71 -15.45
N VAL A 116 -1.44 0.37 -14.21
CA VAL A 116 -2.15 0.85 -13.02
C VAL A 116 -1.95 2.35 -12.81
N GLN A 117 -0.73 2.86 -12.99
CA GLN A 117 -0.43 4.28 -12.84
C GLN A 117 -1.00 5.13 -13.99
N LYS A 118 -0.72 4.74 -15.25
CA LYS A 118 -0.99 5.59 -16.42
C LYS A 118 -2.41 5.42 -16.95
N VAL A 119 -2.95 4.18 -16.91
CA VAL A 119 -4.27 3.87 -17.45
C VAL A 119 -5.34 4.01 -16.38
N LYS A 120 -5.18 3.33 -15.23
CA LYS A 120 -6.15 3.41 -14.13
C LYS A 120 -6.02 4.67 -13.27
N GLY A 121 -4.86 5.34 -13.26
CA GLY A 121 -4.61 6.54 -12.46
C GLY A 121 -4.44 6.28 -10.95
N VAL A 122 -4.02 5.07 -10.56
CA VAL A 122 -3.71 4.75 -9.17
C VAL A 122 -2.36 5.31 -8.80
N LYS A 123 -2.23 5.91 -7.62
CA LYS A 123 -0.94 6.32 -7.05
C LYS A 123 -0.27 5.13 -6.39
N LEU A 124 0.92 4.79 -6.86
CA LEU A 124 1.73 3.74 -6.27
C LEU A 124 2.86 4.34 -5.45
N MET A 125 2.91 4.02 -4.16
CA MET A 125 3.92 4.54 -3.24
C MET A 125 4.93 3.46 -2.85
N GLU A 126 6.16 3.89 -2.61
CA GLU A 126 7.11 3.11 -1.84
C GLU A 126 6.77 3.22 -0.36
N VAL A 127 6.90 2.13 0.40
CA VAL A 127 6.84 2.12 1.86
C VAL A 127 8.11 1.53 2.45
N SER A 128 8.54 2.07 3.56
CA SER A 128 9.65 1.53 4.32
C SER A 128 9.50 1.79 5.81
N LEU A 129 9.73 0.73 6.60
CA LEU A 129 9.95 0.89 8.04
C LEU A 129 11.23 1.70 8.24
N ILE A 130 11.10 2.93 8.69
CA ILE A 130 12.19 3.89 8.87
C ILE A 130 12.70 3.81 10.30
N SER A 131 13.65 2.92 10.55
CA SER A 131 14.21 2.66 11.88
C SER A 131 15.51 3.39 12.19
N HIS A 132 16.27 3.78 11.17
CA HIS A 132 17.57 4.46 11.31
C HIS A 132 17.99 5.16 10.01
N VAL A 133 18.94 6.08 10.12
CA VAL A 133 19.55 6.73 8.95
C VAL A 133 20.20 5.71 8.03
N GLY A 134 19.86 5.76 6.75
CA GLY A 134 20.38 4.87 5.72
C GLY A 134 19.63 3.55 5.54
N LYS A 135 18.53 3.31 6.27
CA LYS A 135 17.70 2.11 6.10
C LYS A 135 17.29 1.93 4.64
N GLY A 136 17.69 0.78 4.07
CA GLY A 136 17.37 0.41 2.70
C GLY A 136 18.03 1.26 1.59
N ARG A 137 18.93 2.19 1.95
CA ARG A 137 19.63 3.08 0.98
C ARG A 137 21.14 3.05 1.08
N THR A 138 21.71 2.48 2.14
CA THR A 138 23.16 2.33 2.23
C THR A 138 23.61 1.27 1.24
N PRO A 139 24.53 1.59 0.31
CA PRO A 139 25.01 0.63 -0.68
C PRO A 139 25.73 -0.57 -0.04
N ALA A 140 25.55 -1.77 -0.59
CA ALA A 140 26.12 -3.00 -0.06
C ALA A 140 27.66 -2.96 0.01
N TYR A 141 28.32 -2.31 -0.96
CA TYR A 141 29.79 -2.23 -1.01
C TYR A 141 30.40 -1.56 0.23
N ILE A 142 29.65 -0.73 0.95
CA ILE A 142 30.10 -0.09 2.20
C ILE A 142 30.44 -1.14 3.27
N TYR A 143 29.81 -2.29 3.21
CA TYR A 143 29.99 -3.36 4.19
C TYR A 143 30.92 -4.48 3.76
N GLU A 144 31.30 -4.57 2.48
CA GLU A 144 32.04 -5.69 1.93
C GLU A 144 33.39 -5.94 2.63
N ASP A 145 34.17 -4.88 2.86
CA ASP A 145 35.46 -5.02 3.53
C ASP A 145 35.33 -5.30 5.02
N ILE A 146 34.24 -4.86 5.64
CA ILE A 146 33.92 -5.17 7.03
C ILE A 146 33.63 -6.67 7.19
N TYR A 147 32.81 -7.23 6.30
CA TYR A 147 32.52 -8.67 6.31
C TYR A 147 33.78 -9.51 6.09
N LYS A 148 34.64 -9.15 5.11
CA LYS A 148 35.89 -9.81 4.85
C LYS A 148 36.84 -9.82 6.06
N LYS A 149 36.96 -8.66 6.74
CA LYS A 149 37.76 -8.55 7.97
C LYS A 149 37.17 -9.36 9.13
N ALA A 150 35.87 -9.29 9.30
CA ALA A 150 35.16 -10.02 10.35
C ALA A 150 35.36 -11.52 10.20
N GLU A 151 35.28 -12.04 8.99
CA GLU A 151 35.55 -13.45 8.69
C GLU A 151 37.03 -13.83 8.95
N ALA A 152 37.98 -13.04 8.42
CA ALA A 152 39.41 -13.30 8.55
C ALA A 152 39.91 -13.27 10.01
N GLU A 153 39.35 -12.36 10.81
CA GLU A 153 39.76 -12.13 12.21
C GLU A 153 38.82 -12.80 13.22
N ASN A 154 37.77 -13.52 12.78
CA ASN A 154 36.78 -14.18 13.62
C ASN A 154 36.14 -13.20 14.63
N TRP A 155 35.61 -12.07 14.15
CA TRP A 155 34.99 -11.07 15.01
C TRP A 155 33.72 -11.63 15.68
N PRO A 156 33.48 -11.27 16.95
CA PRO A 156 32.20 -11.55 17.56
C PRO A 156 31.10 -10.69 16.92
N ASP A 157 29.86 -11.20 16.92
CA ASP A 157 28.68 -10.53 16.31
C ASP A 157 28.49 -9.10 16.80
N SER A 158 28.79 -8.84 18.06
CA SER A 158 28.69 -7.48 18.64
C SER A 158 29.67 -6.49 18.00
N LYS A 159 30.90 -6.92 17.70
CA LYS A 159 31.88 -6.07 17.01
C LYS A 159 31.46 -5.86 15.55
N LEU A 160 31.07 -6.94 14.86
CA LEU A 160 30.60 -6.85 13.48
C LEU A 160 29.41 -5.88 13.37
N SER A 161 28.41 -6.01 14.22
CA SER A 161 27.24 -5.14 14.25
C SER A 161 27.61 -3.68 14.51
N GLN A 162 28.57 -3.42 15.38
CA GLN A 162 29.06 -2.07 15.66
C GLN A 162 29.77 -1.45 14.47
N GLU A 163 30.68 -2.19 13.80
CA GLU A 163 31.43 -1.70 12.64
C GLU A 163 30.51 -1.44 11.44
N ILE A 164 29.52 -2.31 11.20
CA ILE A 164 28.46 -2.10 10.18
C ILE A 164 27.71 -0.80 10.47
N LYS A 165 27.32 -0.58 11.72
CA LYS A 165 26.62 0.63 12.14
C LYS A 165 27.46 1.90 11.91
N PHE A 166 28.72 1.89 12.32
CA PHE A 166 29.64 3.02 12.15
C PHE A 166 29.91 3.32 10.69
N ALA A 167 30.17 2.30 9.85
CA ALA A 167 30.37 2.48 8.41
C ALA A 167 29.14 3.10 7.73
N ARG A 168 27.93 2.73 8.15
CA ARG A 168 26.70 3.34 7.69
C ARG A 168 26.61 4.81 8.10
N TRP A 169 26.88 5.13 9.39
CA TRP A 169 26.87 6.49 9.89
C TRP A 169 27.89 7.38 9.15
N ASP A 170 29.11 6.87 8.96
CA ASP A 170 30.18 7.56 8.20
C ASP A 170 29.75 7.85 6.77
N PHE A 171 29.14 6.87 6.09
CA PHE A 171 28.66 7.04 4.73
C PHE A 171 27.64 8.17 4.60
N TRP A 172 26.73 8.29 5.58
CA TRP A 172 25.71 9.34 5.57
C TRP A 172 26.20 10.66 6.15
N GLY A 173 27.40 10.72 6.73
CA GLY A 173 28.04 11.95 7.23
C GLY A 173 27.96 12.15 8.72
N PHE A 174 27.53 11.14 9.51
CA PHE A 174 27.57 11.19 10.98
C PHE A 174 28.87 10.57 11.50
N LYS A 175 30.01 11.23 11.24
CA LYS A 175 31.37 10.73 11.46
C LYS A 175 31.85 10.84 12.90
N SER A 176 31.32 11.77 13.67
CA SER A 176 31.68 11.90 15.08
C SER A 176 31.12 10.77 15.94
N HIS A 177 30.05 10.10 15.46
CA HIS A 177 29.28 9.12 16.23
C HIS A 177 28.79 9.66 17.60
N ASP A 178 28.80 10.97 17.76
CA ASP A 178 28.42 11.67 18.98
C ASP A 178 27.04 12.29 18.85
N PHE A 179 26.06 11.71 19.50
CA PHE A 179 24.66 12.20 19.50
C PHE A 179 24.49 13.59 20.13
N SER A 180 25.50 14.11 20.85
CA SER A 180 25.49 15.50 21.31
C SER A 180 25.76 16.50 20.16
N ASN A 181 26.41 16.04 19.08
CA ASN A 181 26.63 16.80 17.85
C ASN A 181 25.38 16.76 16.95
N LYS A 182 24.34 17.47 17.38
CA LYS A 182 23.05 17.49 16.68
C LYS A 182 23.12 18.01 15.26
N GLU A 183 24.04 18.96 15.00
CA GLU A 183 24.19 19.54 13.66
C GLU A 183 24.67 18.50 12.64
N GLU A 184 25.65 17.69 13.01
CA GLU A 184 26.18 16.63 12.15
C GLU A 184 25.15 15.51 11.94
N LEU A 185 24.45 15.10 13.01
CA LEU A 185 23.39 14.11 12.92
C LEU A 185 22.25 14.60 12.01
N ASP A 186 21.80 15.85 12.19
CA ASP A 186 20.75 16.44 11.37
C ASP A 186 21.18 16.56 9.90
N ALA A 187 22.47 16.83 9.62
CA ALA A 187 23.00 16.83 8.26
C ALA A 187 22.97 15.43 7.63
N ALA A 188 23.35 14.40 8.36
CA ALA A 188 23.28 13.01 7.90
C ALA A 188 21.81 12.58 7.60
N ILE A 189 20.88 12.97 8.44
CA ILE A 189 19.43 12.71 8.24
C ILE A 189 18.94 13.41 6.95
N LYS A 190 19.34 14.65 6.71
CA LYS A 190 18.99 15.39 5.48
C LYS A 190 19.55 14.74 4.22
N ASN A 191 20.80 14.25 4.28
CA ASN A 191 21.39 13.49 3.17
C ASN A 191 20.59 12.23 2.87
N TYR A 192 20.18 11.49 3.90
CA TYR A 192 19.34 10.30 3.76
C TYR A 192 17.96 10.64 3.22
N ALA A 193 17.29 11.67 3.73
CA ALA A 193 15.99 12.13 3.25
C ALA A 193 16.02 12.46 1.76
N LYS A 194 17.06 13.19 1.32
CA LYS A 194 17.25 13.49 -0.10
C LYS A 194 17.41 12.23 -0.95
N ALA A 195 18.20 11.26 -0.48
CA ALA A 195 18.40 10.00 -1.21
C ALA A 195 17.11 9.17 -1.33
N LEU A 196 16.25 9.18 -0.32
CA LEU A 196 14.92 8.59 -0.40
C LEU A 196 14.10 9.24 -1.52
N CYS A 197 14.05 10.56 -1.55
CA CYS A 197 13.30 11.32 -2.57
C CYS A 197 13.88 11.15 -3.97
N ASP A 198 15.19 11.22 -4.14
CA ASP A 198 15.84 11.03 -5.45
C ASP A 198 15.54 9.65 -6.04
N SER A 199 15.49 8.63 -5.19
CA SER A 199 15.12 7.27 -5.58
C SER A 199 13.69 7.17 -6.12
N LEU A 200 12.73 7.87 -5.53
CA LEU A 200 11.35 7.91 -6.01
C LEU A 200 11.23 8.50 -7.42
N PHE A 201 11.98 9.56 -7.70
CA PHE A 201 11.98 10.17 -9.02
C PHE A 201 12.61 9.27 -10.07
N THR A 202 13.70 8.58 -9.72
CA THR A 202 14.39 7.65 -10.62
C THR A 202 13.54 6.42 -10.93
N SER A 203 12.82 5.91 -9.95
CA SER A 203 12.01 4.70 -10.07
C SER A 203 10.55 4.99 -10.44
N GLU A 204 10.18 6.27 -10.66
CA GLU A 204 8.84 6.71 -11.06
C GLU A 204 7.71 6.23 -10.12
N TRP A 205 7.96 6.22 -8.79
CA TRP A 205 6.91 6.03 -7.79
C TRP A 205 6.18 7.35 -7.53
N ASP A 206 4.91 7.26 -7.15
CA ASP A 206 4.05 8.43 -6.94
C ASP A 206 4.12 9.02 -5.53
N GLY A 207 4.90 8.41 -4.64
CA GLY A 207 5.07 8.92 -3.29
C GLY A 207 5.84 7.97 -2.38
N PHE A 208 5.99 8.41 -1.13
CA PHE A 208 6.64 7.66 -0.07
C PHE A 208 5.73 7.58 1.17
N ASP A 209 5.63 6.40 1.73
CA ASP A 209 4.93 6.07 2.96
C ASP A 209 5.96 5.74 4.04
N ILE A 210 6.08 6.59 5.03
CA ILE A 210 6.99 6.40 6.16
C ILE A 210 6.28 5.52 7.18
N ASP A 211 6.65 4.24 7.24
CA ASP A 211 6.23 3.35 8.32
C ASP A 211 7.08 3.68 9.56
N TRP A 212 6.46 4.41 10.50
CA TRP A 212 7.08 4.88 11.74
C TRP A 212 6.57 4.13 12.95
N GLU A 213 7.32 3.13 13.38
CA GLU A 213 6.94 2.23 14.47
C GLU A 213 7.99 2.20 15.59
N LEU A 214 8.07 3.27 16.38
CA LEU A 214 8.92 3.30 17.56
C LEU A 214 8.45 2.25 18.58
N GLY A 215 9.34 1.31 18.91
CA GLY A 215 9.09 0.30 19.92
C GLY A 215 8.31 -0.93 19.47
N SER A 216 8.12 -1.12 18.17
CA SER A 216 7.46 -2.31 17.59
C SER A 216 8.23 -3.63 17.78
N GLY A 217 9.32 -3.65 18.55
CA GLY A 217 10.14 -4.84 18.77
C GLY A 217 11.07 -5.20 17.60
N THR A 218 11.09 -4.42 16.55
CA THR A 218 12.13 -4.51 15.54
C THR A 218 13.41 -3.93 16.13
N ASN A 219 14.37 -4.78 16.46
CA ASN A 219 15.67 -4.43 17.08
C ASN A 219 16.61 -3.63 16.16
N ASP A 220 16.08 -2.90 15.20
CA ASP A 220 16.85 -2.23 14.16
C ASP A 220 17.03 -0.73 14.38
N HIS A 221 16.50 -0.22 15.50
CA HIS A 221 16.70 1.16 15.92
C HIS A 221 18.10 1.35 16.48
N ASP A 222 18.87 2.25 15.87
CA ASP A 222 20.27 2.51 16.27
C ASP A 222 20.45 3.86 17.00
N GLY A 223 19.33 4.56 17.27
CA GLY A 223 19.30 5.85 17.96
C GLY A 223 19.42 7.07 17.04
N THR A 224 19.70 6.91 15.75
CA THR A 224 19.79 8.05 14.82
C THR A 224 18.43 8.66 14.51
N LEU A 225 17.37 7.87 14.59
CA LEU A 225 16.00 8.33 14.43
C LEU A 225 15.20 8.11 15.74
N ASP A 226 14.62 9.18 16.21
CA ASP A 226 13.72 9.29 17.36
C ASP A 226 12.58 10.30 17.04
N ASN A 227 11.73 10.62 18.00
CA ASN A 227 10.63 11.59 17.81
C ASN A 227 11.09 12.99 17.42
N ARG A 228 12.33 13.40 17.73
CA ARG A 228 12.92 14.68 17.29
C ARG A 228 13.44 14.59 15.86
N THR A 229 14.22 13.54 15.61
CA THR A 229 14.99 13.42 14.37
C THR A 229 14.14 12.97 13.19
N ILE A 230 13.07 12.22 13.41
CA ILE A 230 12.08 11.93 12.35
C ILE A 230 11.41 13.21 11.82
N VAL A 231 11.23 14.22 12.67
CA VAL A 231 10.74 15.55 12.26
C VAL A 231 11.73 16.23 11.30
N VAL A 232 13.04 16.07 11.53
CA VAL A 232 14.08 16.58 10.61
C VAL A 232 14.01 15.88 9.26
N LEU A 233 13.83 14.54 9.27
CA LEU A 233 13.67 13.73 8.06
C LEU A 233 12.44 14.19 7.25
N ILE A 234 11.29 14.28 7.88
CA ILE A 234 10.02 14.66 7.23
C ILE A 234 10.11 16.06 6.64
N LYS A 235 10.62 17.04 7.39
CA LYS A 235 10.80 18.41 6.91
C LYS A 235 11.77 18.51 5.72
N GLU A 236 12.81 17.69 5.69
CA GLU A 236 13.72 17.65 4.56
C GLU A 236 13.07 16.99 3.34
N MET A 237 12.37 15.85 3.51
CA MET A 237 11.61 15.21 2.44
C MET A 237 10.55 16.14 1.86
N GLY A 238 9.88 16.93 2.72
CA GLY A 238 8.85 17.91 2.35
C GLY A 238 9.31 19.01 1.39
N LYS A 239 10.62 19.21 1.22
CA LYS A 239 11.16 20.11 0.18
C LYS A 239 11.08 19.53 -1.23
N TYR A 240 10.93 18.21 -1.34
CA TYR A 240 10.98 17.48 -2.61
C TYR A 240 9.65 16.82 -2.97
N ILE A 241 8.90 16.35 -1.98
CA ILE A 241 7.63 15.64 -2.13
C ILE A 241 6.64 16.12 -1.06
N GLY A 242 5.36 15.73 -1.17
CA GLY A 242 4.32 16.17 -0.25
C GLY A 242 3.78 17.58 -0.56
N PRO A 243 2.78 18.06 0.20
CA PRO A 243 2.05 19.28 -0.11
C PRO A 243 2.87 20.56 0.01
N ALA A 244 3.96 20.56 0.78
CA ALA A 244 4.86 21.73 0.91
C ALA A 244 5.90 21.83 -0.22
N SER A 245 6.01 20.81 -1.06
CA SER A 245 6.94 20.82 -2.21
C SER A 245 6.38 21.64 -3.37
N ASP A 246 7.27 22.02 -4.31
CA ASP A 246 6.90 22.73 -5.52
C ASP A 246 6.48 21.74 -6.62
N PRO A 247 5.17 21.54 -6.89
CA PRO A 247 4.68 20.55 -7.83
C PRO A 247 4.98 20.94 -9.30
N GLU A 248 5.26 22.21 -9.61
CA GLU A 248 5.53 22.65 -10.97
C GLU A 248 6.87 22.10 -11.49
N LYS A 249 7.80 21.83 -10.59
CA LYS A 249 9.13 21.33 -10.98
C LYS A 249 9.18 19.86 -11.30
N LYS A 250 8.42 19.02 -10.58
CA LYS A 250 8.55 17.55 -10.67
C LYS A 250 7.21 16.78 -10.60
N GLY A 251 6.09 17.51 -10.60
CA GLY A 251 4.76 16.93 -10.32
C GLY A 251 4.60 16.63 -8.82
N HIS A 252 3.35 16.52 -8.35
CA HIS A 252 3.06 16.19 -6.97
C HIS A 252 3.31 14.71 -6.70
N LYS A 253 4.19 14.39 -5.75
CA LYS A 253 4.38 13.06 -5.18
C LYS A 253 3.94 13.08 -3.73
N LEU A 254 3.20 12.07 -3.33
CA LEU A 254 2.64 11.97 -1.98
C LEU A 254 3.74 11.75 -0.93
N LEU A 255 3.57 12.36 0.23
CA LEU A 255 4.32 12.06 1.46
C LEU A 255 3.32 11.65 2.53
N CYS A 256 3.36 10.39 2.93
CA CYS A 256 2.49 9.83 3.95
C CYS A 256 3.29 9.30 5.13
N VAL A 257 2.64 9.17 6.28
CA VAL A 257 3.21 8.52 7.46
C VAL A 257 2.19 7.54 8.01
N ASP A 258 2.63 6.33 8.30
CA ASP A 258 1.85 5.32 8.99
C ASP A 258 2.51 4.85 10.30
N GLY A 259 1.83 4.00 11.08
CA GLY A 259 2.32 3.48 12.35
C GLY A 259 2.00 4.35 13.55
N SER A 260 3.02 4.83 14.27
CA SER A 260 2.90 5.64 15.49
C SER A 260 2.63 7.12 15.21
N VAL A 261 1.68 7.41 14.34
CA VAL A 261 1.40 8.75 13.77
C VAL A 261 0.98 9.79 14.82
N GLY A 262 0.33 9.38 15.90
CA GLY A 262 -0.20 10.30 16.92
C GLY A 262 0.85 11.20 17.57
N SER A 263 2.11 10.77 17.64
CA SER A 263 3.21 11.57 18.19
C SER A 263 3.73 12.65 17.22
N LEU A 264 3.37 12.59 15.97
CA LEU A 264 3.84 13.46 14.89
C LEU A 264 2.77 14.43 14.37
N MET A 265 1.50 14.03 14.47
CA MET A 265 0.36 14.88 14.12
C MET A 265 0.42 16.21 14.90
N GLY A 266 0.10 17.31 14.23
CA GLY A 266 0.21 18.66 14.80
C GLY A 266 1.63 19.28 14.74
N THR A 267 2.63 18.48 14.37
CA THR A 267 4.04 18.96 14.32
C THR A 267 4.56 19.17 12.90
N VAL A 268 4.12 18.33 11.96
CA VAL A 268 4.62 18.30 10.56
C VAL A 268 3.49 18.17 9.53
N ASP A 269 2.25 18.50 9.89
CA ASP A 269 1.07 18.32 9.03
C ASP A 269 1.14 19.05 7.69
N GLU A 270 1.89 20.16 7.64
CA GLU A 270 2.09 20.95 6.42
C GLU A 270 2.86 20.17 5.34
N TYR A 271 3.64 19.15 5.74
CA TYR A 271 4.46 18.33 4.83
C TYR A 271 3.76 17.03 4.43
N ILE A 272 2.67 16.65 5.10
CA ILE A 272 2.03 15.32 4.98
C ILE A 272 0.73 15.43 4.19
N ASP A 273 0.57 14.57 3.17
CA ASP A 273 -0.68 14.39 2.44
C ASP A 273 -1.68 13.59 3.28
N TYR A 274 -1.26 12.44 3.81
CA TYR A 274 -2.11 11.57 4.61
C TYR A 274 -1.38 10.96 5.81
N TRP A 275 -2.08 10.92 6.93
CA TRP A 275 -1.77 10.14 8.11
C TRP A 275 -2.53 8.83 8.04
N ILE A 276 -1.82 7.71 7.99
CA ILE A 276 -2.41 6.39 7.82
C ILE A 276 -2.42 5.67 9.17
N VAL A 277 -3.60 5.63 9.78
CA VAL A 277 -3.78 5.07 11.13
C VAL A 277 -3.99 3.57 11.04
N GLN A 278 -3.09 2.80 11.64
CA GLN A 278 -3.21 1.36 11.83
C GLN A 278 -4.25 1.06 12.93
N ASN A 279 -5.55 1.23 12.60
CA ASN A 279 -6.67 1.06 13.53
C ASN A 279 -7.15 -0.40 13.62
N TYR A 280 -6.22 -1.33 13.57
CA TYR A 280 -6.45 -2.77 13.42
C TYR A 280 -7.35 -3.35 14.52
N GLY A 281 -8.40 -4.06 14.10
CA GLY A 281 -9.35 -4.73 14.98
C GLY A 281 -10.28 -3.79 15.74
N ARG A 282 -10.36 -2.51 15.40
CA ARG A 282 -11.20 -1.50 16.07
C ARG A 282 -12.29 -1.00 15.14
N ASP A 283 -13.49 -0.85 15.66
CA ASP A 283 -14.68 -0.32 14.98
C ASP A 283 -14.92 1.18 15.24
N TRP A 284 -14.02 1.84 15.97
CA TRP A 284 -14.10 3.24 16.36
C TRP A 284 -12.76 3.96 16.18
N TYR A 285 -12.81 5.28 16.03
CA TYR A 285 -11.64 6.17 16.05
C TYR A 285 -12.08 7.57 16.54
N SER A 286 -11.24 8.18 17.40
CA SER A 286 -11.49 9.53 17.92
C SER A 286 -10.80 10.58 17.05
N PHE A 287 -11.53 11.18 16.15
CA PHE A 287 -11.02 12.28 15.32
C PHE A 287 -10.77 13.56 16.13
N SER A 288 -11.49 13.76 17.23
CA SER A 288 -11.33 14.94 18.10
C SER A 288 -10.00 14.94 18.87
N ASP A 289 -9.42 13.76 19.09
CA ASP A 289 -8.15 13.61 19.80
C ASP A 289 -6.94 13.66 18.85
N ALA A 290 -7.20 13.61 17.52
CA ALA A 290 -6.16 13.75 16.53
C ALA A 290 -5.79 15.23 16.34
N ALA A 291 -4.51 15.56 16.36
CA ALA A 291 -4.04 16.91 16.12
C ALA A 291 -4.06 17.32 14.63
N ALA A 292 -4.22 16.35 13.72
CA ALA A 292 -4.29 16.58 12.28
C ALA A 292 -5.73 16.81 11.80
N ALA A 293 -5.87 17.51 10.69
CA ALA A 293 -7.15 17.70 10.01
C ALA A 293 -7.75 16.35 9.58
N PRO A 294 -9.04 16.07 9.88
CA PRO A 294 -9.66 14.78 9.61
C PRO A 294 -9.56 14.32 8.15
N GLU A 295 -9.60 15.24 7.20
CA GLU A 295 -9.48 14.94 5.76
C GLU A 295 -8.11 14.42 5.34
N LYS A 296 -7.13 14.48 6.22
CA LYS A 296 -5.82 13.84 6.04
C LYS A 296 -5.72 12.46 6.71
N ILE A 297 -6.73 12.02 7.46
CA ILE A 297 -6.67 10.78 8.24
C ILE A 297 -7.30 9.62 7.48
N ILE A 298 -6.50 8.63 7.15
CA ILE A 298 -6.95 7.34 6.58
C ILE A 298 -6.96 6.31 7.71
N ILE A 299 -8.08 5.58 7.87
CA ILE A 299 -8.24 4.53 8.87
C ILE A 299 -8.11 3.18 8.19
N THR A 300 -7.35 2.25 8.80
CA THR A 300 -7.04 0.97 8.13
C THR A 300 -7.28 -0.24 9.03
N GLU A 301 -7.67 -1.35 8.39
CA GLU A 301 -7.85 -2.67 9.00
C GLU A 301 -6.72 -3.63 8.59
N ASN A 302 -6.53 -4.70 9.36
CA ASN A 302 -5.52 -5.72 9.12
C ASN A 302 -6.08 -6.92 8.33
N PHE A 303 -5.87 -6.95 7.03
CA PHE A 303 -6.28 -8.10 6.20
C PHE A 303 -5.26 -9.25 6.17
N GLU A 304 -4.15 -9.14 6.86
CA GLU A 304 -3.37 -10.33 7.14
C GLU A 304 -4.14 -11.29 8.05
N ALA A 305 -4.87 -10.74 9.03
CA ALA A 305 -5.69 -11.51 9.96
C ALA A 305 -7.15 -11.65 9.52
N TYR A 306 -7.72 -10.65 8.86
CA TYR A 306 -9.16 -10.51 8.71
C TYR A 306 -9.68 -10.51 7.27
N ALA A 307 -8.86 -10.81 6.26
CA ALA A 307 -9.29 -10.76 4.85
C ALA A 307 -10.57 -11.58 4.56
N LEU A 308 -10.71 -12.76 5.14
CA LEU A 308 -11.87 -13.65 4.90
C LEU A 308 -13.17 -13.19 5.58
N THR A 309 -13.07 -12.36 6.62
CA THR A 309 -14.24 -11.87 7.38
C THR A 309 -14.50 -10.38 7.16
N GLY A 310 -13.49 -9.65 6.67
CA GLY A 310 -13.50 -8.19 6.51
C GLY A 310 -13.13 -7.43 7.78
N GLY A 311 -12.96 -8.11 8.92
CA GLY A 311 -12.69 -7.45 10.21
C GLY A 311 -13.69 -6.32 10.48
N ASN A 312 -13.19 -5.18 10.91
CA ASN A 312 -13.98 -3.97 11.14
C ASN A 312 -13.91 -2.96 9.97
N LEU A 313 -13.38 -3.34 8.80
CA LEU A 313 -13.19 -2.43 7.68
C LEU A 313 -14.48 -1.71 7.26
N LEU A 314 -15.61 -2.42 7.26
CA LEU A 314 -16.90 -1.84 6.87
C LEU A 314 -17.42 -0.83 7.91
N GLU A 315 -17.16 -1.06 9.19
CA GLU A 315 -17.49 -0.11 10.27
C GLU A 315 -16.56 1.11 10.20
N GLN A 316 -15.27 0.89 10.00
CA GLN A 316 -14.30 1.96 9.77
C GLN A 316 -14.66 2.82 8.56
N ALA A 317 -15.21 2.21 7.50
CA ALA A 317 -15.71 2.94 6.34
C ALA A 317 -16.87 3.89 6.68
N ARG A 318 -17.70 3.56 7.69
CA ARG A 318 -18.83 4.39 8.16
C ARG A 318 -18.40 5.52 9.08
N LEU A 319 -17.25 5.43 9.72
CA LEU A 319 -16.78 6.46 10.65
C LEU A 319 -16.65 7.81 9.96
N MET A 320 -17.12 8.85 10.62
CA MET A 320 -17.00 10.24 10.20
C MET A 320 -16.64 11.13 11.38
N PRO A 321 -15.84 12.17 11.19
CA PRO A 321 -15.63 13.18 12.21
C PRO A 321 -16.92 13.97 12.47
N GLU A 322 -16.97 14.69 13.59
CA GLU A 322 -18.12 15.57 13.89
C GLU A 322 -18.34 16.62 12.80
N LYS A 323 -17.26 17.20 12.29
CA LYS A 323 -17.28 18.17 11.18
C LYS A 323 -16.38 17.68 10.05
N GLY A 324 -16.78 18.01 8.81
CA GLY A 324 -16.04 17.61 7.63
C GLY A 324 -16.15 16.11 7.33
N TYR A 325 -15.09 15.52 6.85
CA TYR A 325 -15.00 14.10 6.48
C TYR A 325 -13.57 13.58 6.75
N LYS A 326 -13.40 12.28 6.79
CA LYS A 326 -12.08 11.66 6.95
C LYS A 326 -11.35 11.53 5.62
N GLY A 327 -10.01 11.44 5.64
CA GLY A 327 -9.18 11.29 4.46
C GLY A 327 -9.44 10.01 3.68
N GLY A 328 -9.75 8.90 4.36
CA GLY A 328 -10.02 7.66 3.66
C GLY A 328 -10.21 6.43 4.53
N VAL A 329 -10.28 5.28 3.85
CA VAL A 329 -10.34 3.96 4.45
C VAL A 329 -9.44 3.00 3.66
N GLY A 330 -8.85 2.02 4.34
CA GLY A 330 -7.97 1.06 3.69
C GLY A 330 -7.68 -0.20 4.49
N ALA A 331 -6.79 -1.05 3.95
CA ALA A 331 -6.40 -2.26 4.65
C ALA A 331 -4.93 -2.65 4.40
N TYR A 332 -4.32 -3.21 5.45
CA TYR A 332 -3.02 -3.85 5.37
C TYR A 332 -3.14 -5.19 4.65
N ARG A 333 -2.23 -5.43 3.66
CA ARG A 333 -2.21 -6.63 2.81
C ARG A 333 -3.57 -6.91 2.14
N PHE A 334 -4.19 -5.85 1.61
CA PHE A 334 -5.56 -5.94 1.06
C PHE A 334 -5.69 -6.89 -0.14
N GLN A 335 -4.59 -7.28 -0.81
CA GLN A 335 -4.62 -8.29 -1.86
C GLN A 335 -5.12 -9.66 -1.38
N LYS A 336 -5.10 -9.92 -0.07
CA LYS A 336 -5.68 -11.16 0.49
C LYS A 336 -7.20 -11.22 0.40
N ASP A 337 -7.88 -10.07 0.24
CA ASP A 337 -9.32 -9.99 -0.03
C ASP A 337 -9.70 -10.50 -1.44
N TYR A 338 -8.70 -10.67 -2.32
CA TYR A 338 -8.89 -11.29 -3.64
C TYR A 338 -9.49 -12.71 -3.54
N ASP A 339 -9.17 -13.46 -2.50
CA ASP A 339 -9.62 -14.84 -2.32
C ASP A 339 -11.10 -14.95 -1.88
N ASN A 340 -11.82 -13.84 -1.70
CA ASN A 340 -13.25 -13.83 -1.45
C ASN A 340 -14.08 -13.90 -2.75
N ALA A 341 -15.37 -14.21 -2.63
CA ALA A 341 -16.32 -14.19 -3.73
C ALA A 341 -17.41 -13.12 -3.47
N PRO A 342 -17.52 -12.09 -4.30
CA PRO A 342 -16.60 -11.76 -5.40
C PRO A 342 -15.22 -11.33 -4.87
N ASP A 343 -14.21 -11.32 -5.74
CA ASP A 343 -12.87 -10.84 -5.44
C ASP A 343 -12.88 -9.41 -4.88
N TYR A 344 -12.02 -9.14 -3.91
CA TYR A 344 -11.97 -7.87 -3.17
C TYR A 344 -13.31 -7.45 -2.55
N LYS A 345 -14.10 -8.41 -2.11
CA LYS A 345 -15.46 -8.22 -1.59
C LYS A 345 -15.55 -7.12 -0.53
N TYR A 346 -14.70 -7.19 0.47
CA TYR A 346 -14.74 -6.26 1.60
C TYR A 346 -14.17 -4.90 1.23
N MET A 347 -13.09 -4.88 0.45
CA MET A 347 -12.50 -3.64 -0.01
C MET A 347 -13.45 -2.85 -0.92
N ARG A 348 -14.06 -3.52 -1.92
CA ARG A 348 -15.09 -2.92 -2.78
C ARG A 348 -16.25 -2.36 -1.98
N LYS A 349 -16.73 -3.11 -0.99
CA LYS A 349 -17.86 -2.68 -0.13
C LYS A 349 -17.47 -1.51 0.76
N ALA A 350 -16.29 -1.52 1.34
CA ALA A 350 -15.78 -0.41 2.16
C ALA A 350 -15.68 0.89 1.37
N ILE A 351 -15.16 0.83 0.14
CA ILE A 351 -15.08 2.00 -0.76
C ILE A 351 -16.47 2.56 -1.03
N GLN A 352 -17.44 1.70 -1.37
CA GLN A 352 -18.82 2.12 -1.61
C GLN A 352 -19.42 2.81 -0.38
N ILE A 353 -19.31 2.20 0.80
CA ILE A 353 -19.83 2.76 2.06
C ILE A 353 -19.16 4.11 2.34
N ASN A 354 -17.83 4.19 2.23
CA ASN A 354 -17.08 5.41 2.48
C ASN A 354 -17.56 6.58 1.60
N GLN A 355 -17.79 6.33 0.31
CA GLN A 355 -18.32 7.33 -0.61
C GLN A 355 -19.78 7.69 -0.31
N GLN A 356 -20.62 6.72 0.04
CA GLN A 356 -22.03 6.97 0.38
C GLN A 356 -22.18 7.85 1.63
N VAL A 357 -21.43 7.56 2.70
CA VAL A 357 -21.51 8.37 3.93
C VAL A 357 -20.92 9.77 3.71
N PHE A 358 -19.87 9.88 2.90
CA PHE A 358 -19.34 11.18 2.48
C PHE A 358 -20.38 12.00 1.71
N GLN A 359 -20.99 11.44 0.66
CA GLN A 359 -22.01 12.13 -0.14
C GLN A 359 -23.21 12.56 0.71
N LYS A 360 -23.67 11.70 1.62
CA LYS A 360 -24.73 12.02 2.57
C LYS A 360 -24.32 13.21 3.45
N ARG A 361 -23.13 13.20 4.02
CA ARG A 361 -22.59 14.28 4.84
C ARG A 361 -22.53 15.61 4.09
N MET A 362 -22.08 15.60 2.84
CA MET A 362 -21.96 16.81 2.04
C MET A 362 -23.34 17.41 1.73
N LYS A 363 -24.35 16.60 1.42
CA LYS A 363 -25.73 17.05 1.23
C LYS A 363 -26.34 17.66 2.50
N GLU A 364 -26.06 17.07 3.66
CA GLU A 364 -26.52 17.61 4.95
C GLU A 364 -25.90 19.00 5.24
N GLN A 365 -24.63 19.20 4.86
CA GLN A 365 -23.93 20.48 5.05
C GLN A 365 -24.38 21.56 4.07
N THR A 366 -24.71 21.21 2.82
CA THR A 366 -25.18 22.15 1.80
C THR A 366 -26.67 22.50 1.93
N GLY A 367 -27.40 21.77 2.77
CA GLY A 367 -28.85 22.04 2.98
C GLY A 367 -29.77 21.49 1.88
N GLU A 368 -29.23 20.68 0.96
CA GLU A 368 -30.00 20.08 -0.15
C GLU A 368 -31.04 19.03 0.29
N ASN A 369 -31.14 18.72 1.58
CA ASN A 369 -32.14 17.79 2.15
C ASN A 369 -33.36 18.50 2.72
N LYS A 370 -33.67 19.72 2.27
CA LYS A 370 -34.85 20.49 2.72
C LYS A 370 -35.95 20.60 1.63
N GLU A 371 -36.24 19.46 0.96
CA GLU A 371 -37.49 19.31 0.20
C GLU A 371 -38.25 18.05 0.64
#